data_8ec25cb922c83d7f54a8a0bea1a86cc5
#
_entry.id   8ec25cb922c83d7f54a8a0bea1a86cc5
#
_cell.length_a   1.000
_cell.length_b   1.000
_cell.length_c   1.000
_cell.angle_alpha   90.00
_cell.angle_beta   90.00
_cell.angle_gamma   90.00
#
_symmetry.space_group_name_H-M   'P 1'
#
loop_
_entity.id
_entity.type
_entity.pdbx_description
1 polymer ?
#
loop_
_entity_poly.entity_id
_entity_poly.type
_entity_poly.pdbx_seq_one_letter_code
_entity_poly.pdbx_strand_id
1 'polypeptide(L)'
;KTKLAKEDFYLPELIHEVETIAQMMADKECITIHFMDDPYSIPYPNLTGSSLRVKQIFLNLITNSIKYNRKNGSVDCFLKEEKQSDNRVLVDVTIKDTGIVMSEDFLKNIFQPFVQADQGARSHYKGTGLGMAIVKELLDRMDGTIQIDSVENQGTFIHVVIPFEIAEEPAVVQEMSELPKENLSGCRILLAEDNELNREIAAFLLKDEGISVTEAEDGQQAVECFLKMPEGYYDAVLMDIMMPVMDGYQAARAIRGSGKKDAEMIPIIAITANAFVEDKRKTMEAGMDAHLSKPLNVQELMDTIRKFCAGKQICQ
;
A
#
# COMPACT_ATOMS: atom_id res chain seq x y z
N LYS A 1 -12.09 19.42 -11.47
CA LYS A 1 -10.82 18.94 -10.88
C LYS A 1 -11.04 18.82 -9.37
N THR A 2 -11.19 17.61 -8.87
CA THR A 2 -11.27 17.37 -7.43
C THR A 2 -9.90 17.72 -6.82
N LYS A 3 -9.87 18.66 -5.87
CA LYS A 3 -8.64 19.02 -5.15
C LYS A 3 -8.18 17.78 -4.38
N LEU A 4 -6.87 17.49 -4.43
CA LEU A 4 -6.25 16.50 -3.55
C LEU A 4 -6.45 16.96 -2.09
N ALA A 5 -6.77 16.04 -1.21
CA ALA A 5 -6.76 16.33 0.21
C ALA A 5 -5.35 16.77 0.61
N LYS A 6 -5.23 17.91 1.30
CA LYS A 6 -3.99 18.39 1.89
C LYS A 6 -4.03 18.04 3.38
N GLU A 7 -3.04 17.36 3.85
CA GLU A 7 -2.81 17.00 5.24
C GLU A 7 -1.34 17.21 5.57
N ASP A 8 -1.03 17.43 6.83
CA ASP A 8 0.35 17.46 7.27
C ASP A 8 0.81 16.02 7.52
N PHE A 9 2.01 15.69 7.04
CA PHE A 9 2.57 14.35 7.17
C PHE A 9 4.09 14.41 7.43
N TYR A 10 4.61 13.36 8.03
CA TYR A 10 6.02 13.19 8.35
C TYR A 10 6.69 12.34 7.26
N LEU A 11 7.54 12.96 6.44
CA LEU A 11 8.16 12.32 5.27
C LEU A 11 9.00 11.09 5.64
N PRO A 12 9.84 11.11 6.70
CA PRO A 12 10.62 9.93 7.08
C PRO A 12 9.78 8.68 7.37
N GLU A 13 8.61 8.83 8.01
CA GLU A 13 7.70 7.72 8.27
C GLU A 13 7.13 7.14 6.98
N LEU A 14 6.70 8.02 6.05
CA LEU A 14 6.23 7.60 4.73
C LEU A 14 7.31 6.83 3.96
N ILE A 15 8.56 7.31 3.99
CA ILE A 15 9.69 6.63 3.34
C ILE A 15 9.93 5.28 3.98
N HIS A 16 9.94 5.17 5.29
CA HIS A 16 10.14 3.90 6.01
C HIS A 16 9.07 2.86 5.65
N GLU A 17 7.80 3.27 5.51
CA GLU A 17 6.73 2.38 5.04
C GLU A 17 6.98 1.91 3.59
N VAL A 18 7.42 2.80 2.71
CA VAL A 18 7.78 2.45 1.31
C VAL A 18 8.96 1.49 1.28
N GLU A 19 10.00 1.73 2.08
CA GLU A 19 11.17 0.86 2.23
C GLU A 19 10.79 -0.55 2.64
N THR A 20 9.96 -0.67 3.68
CA THR A 20 9.49 -1.97 4.19
C THR A 20 8.80 -2.78 3.11
N ILE A 21 7.86 -2.16 2.38
CA ILE A 21 7.13 -2.83 1.30
C ILE A 21 8.07 -3.18 0.14
N ALA A 22 8.95 -2.26 -0.24
CA ALA A 22 9.87 -2.45 -1.34
C ALA A 22 10.89 -3.57 -1.06
N GLN A 23 11.43 -3.64 0.16
CA GLN A 23 12.35 -4.70 0.59
C GLN A 23 11.71 -6.09 0.48
N MET A 24 10.49 -6.23 0.99
CA MET A 24 9.75 -7.49 0.91
C MET A 24 9.57 -7.96 -0.55
N MET A 25 9.24 -7.04 -1.45
CA MET A 25 9.07 -7.38 -2.87
C MET A 25 10.39 -7.72 -3.55
N ALA A 26 11.46 -6.99 -3.21
CA ALA A 26 12.80 -7.22 -3.73
C ALA A 26 13.32 -8.60 -3.31
N ASP A 27 13.11 -9.00 -2.06
CA ASP A 27 13.50 -10.32 -1.54
C ASP A 27 12.79 -11.45 -2.29
N LYS A 28 11.49 -11.30 -2.58
CA LYS A 28 10.70 -12.29 -3.35
C LYS A 28 11.25 -12.47 -4.76
N GLU A 29 11.63 -11.38 -5.42
CA GLU A 29 12.14 -11.39 -6.79
C GLU A 29 13.67 -11.62 -6.87
N CYS A 30 14.34 -11.83 -5.75
CA CYS A 30 15.80 -11.94 -5.65
C CYS A 30 16.52 -10.70 -6.22
N ILE A 31 15.99 -9.50 -5.93
CA ILE A 31 16.55 -8.21 -6.28
C ILE A 31 17.17 -7.59 -5.02
N THR A 32 18.32 -6.94 -5.16
CA THR A 32 18.89 -6.16 -4.06
C THR A 32 18.37 -4.74 -4.15
N ILE A 33 17.78 -4.22 -3.05
CA ILE A 33 17.34 -2.83 -2.99
C ILE A 33 18.16 -2.07 -1.95
N HIS A 34 18.55 -0.84 -2.28
CA HIS A 34 19.27 0.05 -1.38
C HIS A 34 18.56 1.40 -1.30
N PHE A 35 18.32 1.86 -0.10
CA PHE A 35 17.95 3.23 0.18
C PHE A 35 19.22 3.94 0.68
N MET A 36 19.71 4.89 -0.11
CA MET A 36 21.08 5.43 0.03
C MET A 36 21.17 6.58 1.01
N ASP A 37 20.05 7.18 1.37
CA ASP A 37 19.99 8.29 2.30
C ASP A 37 19.32 7.86 3.61
N ASP A 38 19.80 8.43 4.73
CA ASP A 38 19.17 8.23 6.03
C ASP A 38 17.85 9.05 6.08
N PRO A 39 16.68 8.40 6.14
CA PRO A 39 15.42 9.11 6.17
C PRO A 39 15.25 10.02 7.39
N TYR A 40 16.06 9.83 8.45
CA TYR A 40 16.06 10.69 9.63
C TYR A 40 16.94 11.94 9.46
N SER A 41 17.75 12.02 8.40
CA SER A 41 18.57 13.21 8.08
C SER A 41 17.89 14.20 7.15
N ILE A 42 16.59 14.03 6.88
CA ILE A 42 15.80 14.91 6.02
C ILE A 42 15.60 16.27 6.68
N PRO A 43 16.09 17.36 6.07
CA PRO A 43 16.08 18.70 6.70
C PRO A 43 14.69 19.29 6.96
N TYR A 44 13.69 18.94 6.14
CA TYR A 44 12.32 19.45 6.22
C TYR A 44 11.32 18.30 6.31
N PRO A 45 11.31 17.56 7.43
CA PRO A 45 10.59 16.28 7.50
C PRO A 45 9.07 16.44 7.55
N ASN A 46 8.57 17.63 7.97
CA ASN A 46 7.14 17.89 8.10
C ASN A 46 6.65 18.64 6.86
N LEU A 47 5.79 18.00 6.09
CA LEU A 47 5.31 18.49 4.81
C LEU A 47 3.78 18.53 4.78
N THR A 48 3.22 19.48 4.04
CA THR A 48 1.78 19.56 3.76
C THR A 48 1.51 19.07 2.35
N GLY A 49 0.69 18.01 2.22
CA GLY A 49 0.35 17.40 0.94
C GLY A 49 -0.58 16.22 1.08
N SER A 50 -0.55 15.31 0.12
CA SER A 50 -1.28 14.04 0.20
C SER A 50 -0.30 12.88 0.35
N SER A 51 -0.03 12.47 1.60
CA SER A 51 0.85 11.36 1.97
C SER A 51 0.51 10.10 1.18
N LEU A 52 -0.77 9.77 1.10
CA LEU A 52 -1.30 8.63 0.35
C LEU A 52 -0.88 8.64 -1.13
N ARG A 53 -0.91 9.80 -1.78
CA ARG A 53 -0.56 9.91 -3.21
C ARG A 53 0.93 9.87 -3.44
N VAL A 54 1.71 10.44 -2.53
CA VAL A 54 3.18 10.32 -2.53
C VAL A 54 3.59 8.86 -2.40
N LYS A 55 3.04 8.15 -1.43
CA LYS A 55 3.25 6.71 -1.23
C LYS A 55 2.88 5.91 -2.48
N GLN A 56 1.73 6.21 -3.09
CA GLN A 56 1.28 5.55 -4.33
C GLN A 56 2.25 5.77 -5.50
N ILE A 57 2.79 7.00 -5.65
CA ILE A 57 3.80 7.31 -6.68
C ILE A 57 5.04 6.47 -6.45
N PHE A 58 5.62 6.51 -5.24
CA PHE A 58 6.87 5.81 -4.94
C PHE A 58 6.74 4.30 -5.07
N LEU A 59 5.67 3.72 -4.53
CA LEU A 59 5.41 2.28 -4.67
C LEU A 59 5.25 1.87 -6.13
N ASN A 60 4.51 2.61 -6.95
CA ASN A 60 4.37 2.28 -8.37
C ASN A 60 5.73 2.30 -9.10
N LEU A 61 6.58 3.26 -8.81
CA LEU A 61 7.89 3.39 -9.47
C LEU A 61 8.84 2.28 -9.02
N ILE A 62 8.99 2.10 -7.70
CA ILE A 62 9.92 1.11 -7.12
C ILE A 62 9.48 -0.31 -7.48
N THR A 63 8.19 -0.62 -7.40
CA THR A 63 7.69 -1.96 -7.76
C THR A 63 7.86 -2.27 -9.23
N ASN A 64 7.76 -1.27 -10.12
CA ASN A 64 8.11 -1.45 -11.53
C ASN A 64 9.60 -1.73 -11.71
N SER A 65 10.49 -0.99 -11.03
CA SER A 65 11.94 -1.22 -11.07
C SER A 65 12.35 -2.59 -10.53
N ILE A 66 11.64 -3.12 -9.54
CA ILE A 66 11.84 -4.49 -9.04
C ILE A 66 11.31 -5.51 -10.07
N LYS A 67 10.06 -5.36 -10.50
CA LYS A 67 9.34 -6.30 -11.36
C LYS A 67 9.99 -6.48 -12.74
N TYR A 68 10.47 -5.40 -13.34
CA TYR A 68 11.09 -5.42 -14.65
C TYR A 68 12.61 -5.48 -14.58
N ASN A 69 13.16 -5.88 -13.45
CA ASN A 69 14.58 -6.06 -13.27
C ASN A 69 15.08 -7.39 -13.86
N ARG A 70 16.38 -7.49 -14.00
CA ARG A 70 17.05 -8.78 -14.30
C ARG A 70 17.25 -9.56 -13.01
N LYS A 71 17.28 -10.88 -13.11
CA LYS A 71 17.57 -11.75 -11.96
C LYS A 71 18.89 -11.37 -11.29
N ASN A 72 18.88 -11.26 -9.96
CA ASN A 72 20.00 -10.78 -9.13
C ASN A 72 20.46 -9.35 -9.50
N GLY A 73 19.55 -8.53 -10.01
CA GLY A 73 19.79 -7.11 -10.25
C GLY A 73 19.66 -6.28 -8.98
N SER A 74 19.76 -4.96 -9.13
CA SER A 74 19.61 -4.02 -8.02
C SER A 74 18.68 -2.85 -8.36
N VAL A 75 18.17 -2.24 -7.30
CA VAL A 75 17.45 -0.96 -7.32
C VAL A 75 18.06 -0.07 -6.25
N ASP A 76 18.56 1.09 -6.66
CA ASP A 76 19.12 2.09 -5.77
C ASP A 76 18.20 3.30 -5.73
N CYS A 77 17.73 3.68 -4.54
CA CYS A 77 16.85 4.81 -4.29
C CYS A 77 17.59 5.91 -3.55
N PHE A 78 17.49 7.15 -4.05
CA PHE A 78 18.08 8.35 -3.47
C PHE A 78 16.98 9.36 -3.24
N LEU A 79 17.00 10.03 -2.09
CA LEU A 79 16.09 11.12 -1.77
C LEU A 79 16.91 12.31 -1.26
N LYS A 80 16.59 13.50 -1.74
CA LYS A 80 17.12 14.74 -1.21
C LYS A 80 16.05 15.83 -1.24
N GLU A 81 16.24 16.82 -0.40
CA GLU A 81 15.39 17.99 -0.34
C GLU A 81 16.15 19.24 -0.77
N GLU A 82 15.48 20.09 -1.54
CA GLU A 82 15.99 21.39 -1.94
C GLU A 82 15.01 22.47 -1.56
N LYS A 83 15.41 23.34 -0.62
CA LYS A 83 14.57 24.47 -0.20
C LYS A 83 14.43 25.49 -1.33
N GLN A 84 13.20 25.79 -1.75
CA GLN A 84 12.92 26.80 -2.77
C GLN A 84 12.64 28.19 -2.16
N SER A 85 11.95 28.23 -1.01
CA SER A 85 11.59 29.44 -0.28
C SER A 85 11.37 29.12 1.19
N ASP A 86 11.00 30.11 2.00
CA ASP A 86 10.80 29.89 3.44
C ASP A 86 9.70 28.85 3.76
N ASN A 87 8.73 28.69 2.87
CA ASN A 87 7.60 27.77 3.06
C ASN A 87 7.50 26.70 1.97
N ARG A 88 8.53 26.49 1.13
CA ARG A 88 8.47 25.49 0.04
C ARG A 88 9.78 24.72 -0.09
N VAL A 89 9.63 23.41 -0.25
CA VAL A 89 10.73 22.48 -0.49
C VAL A 89 10.40 21.61 -1.71
N LEU A 90 11.42 21.25 -2.47
CA LEU A 90 11.34 20.19 -3.48
C LEU A 90 11.85 18.91 -2.86
N VAL A 91 11.07 17.86 -2.95
CA VAL A 91 11.51 16.49 -2.68
C VAL A 91 11.91 15.88 -4.02
N ASP A 92 13.19 15.59 -4.15
CA ASP A 92 13.85 15.05 -5.34
C ASP A 92 14.18 13.58 -5.07
N VAL A 93 13.56 12.69 -5.84
CA VAL A 93 13.77 11.24 -5.72
C VAL A 93 14.32 10.69 -7.00
N THR A 94 15.44 9.99 -6.91
CA THR A 94 16.05 9.26 -8.01
C THR A 94 16.00 7.77 -7.73
N ILE A 95 15.46 6.99 -8.68
CA ILE A 95 15.43 5.53 -8.63
C ILE A 95 16.27 5.05 -9.82
N LYS A 96 17.27 4.23 -9.52
CA LYS A 96 18.13 3.61 -10.52
C LYS A 96 18.01 2.10 -10.44
N ASP A 97 17.67 1.46 -11.53
CA ASP A 97 17.62 0.00 -11.59
C ASP A 97 18.55 -0.58 -12.65
N THR A 98 18.83 -1.86 -12.51
CA THR A 98 19.64 -2.62 -13.48
C THR A 98 18.76 -3.46 -14.41
N GLY A 99 17.51 -3.07 -14.59
CA GLY A 99 16.47 -3.84 -15.27
C GLY A 99 16.57 -3.89 -16.79
N ILE A 100 15.45 -4.26 -17.39
CA ILE A 100 15.31 -4.40 -18.84
C ILE A 100 15.25 -3.00 -19.45
N VAL A 101 15.99 -2.81 -20.55
CA VAL A 101 16.03 -1.54 -21.29
C VAL A 101 14.71 -1.31 -22.03
N MET A 102 14.23 -0.09 -21.94
CA MET A 102 13.06 0.36 -22.66
C MET A 102 13.46 0.99 -24.00
N SER A 103 12.74 0.63 -25.08
CA SER A 103 12.96 1.27 -26.38
C SER A 103 12.52 2.74 -26.36
N GLU A 104 13.13 3.57 -27.22
CA GLU A 104 12.73 4.98 -27.33
C GLU A 104 11.23 5.14 -27.65
N ASP A 105 10.65 4.26 -28.47
CA ASP A 105 9.25 4.30 -28.84
C ASP A 105 8.34 3.91 -27.66
N PHE A 106 8.77 3.00 -26.80
CA PHE A 106 8.07 2.67 -25.57
C PHE A 106 8.15 3.84 -24.58
N LEU A 107 9.32 4.45 -24.39
CA LEU A 107 9.50 5.61 -23.50
C LEU A 107 8.61 6.79 -23.88
N LYS A 108 8.42 7.07 -25.18
CA LYS A 108 7.50 8.13 -25.65
C LYS A 108 6.06 7.91 -25.23
N ASN A 109 5.66 6.65 -25.01
CA ASN A 109 4.28 6.25 -24.72
C ASN A 109 4.07 5.70 -23.32
N ILE A 110 5.11 5.62 -22.47
CA ILE A 110 5.08 4.94 -21.16
C ILE A 110 4.02 5.48 -20.21
N PHE A 111 3.62 6.73 -20.36
CA PHE A 111 2.58 7.38 -19.56
C PHE A 111 1.17 7.25 -20.13
N GLN A 112 1.00 6.61 -21.29
CA GLN A 112 -0.33 6.36 -21.85
C GLN A 112 -0.98 5.16 -21.15
N PRO A 113 -2.29 5.21 -20.85
CA PRO A 113 -3.00 4.09 -20.26
C PRO A 113 -2.91 2.83 -21.13
N PHE A 114 -2.79 1.66 -20.49
CA PHE A 114 -2.75 0.34 -21.12
C PHE A 114 -1.53 0.04 -22.02
N VAL A 115 -0.54 0.92 -22.03
CA VAL A 115 0.72 0.66 -22.74
C VAL A 115 1.57 -0.30 -21.93
N GLN A 116 2.03 -1.36 -22.59
CA GLN A 116 2.93 -2.37 -22.04
C GLN A 116 4.07 -2.60 -23.03
N ALA A 117 5.26 -2.93 -22.53
CA ALA A 117 6.35 -3.33 -23.40
C ALA A 117 5.98 -4.60 -24.17
N ASP A 118 6.33 -4.67 -25.46
CA ASP A 118 6.08 -5.83 -26.30
C ASP A 118 6.60 -7.11 -25.64
N GLN A 119 5.71 -8.07 -25.47
CA GLN A 119 5.98 -9.32 -24.79
C GLN A 119 6.85 -10.23 -25.68
N GLY A 120 8.16 -10.07 -25.64
CA GLY A 120 9.04 -11.19 -25.91
C GLY A 120 8.78 -12.29 -24.88
N ALA A 121 8.88 -13.56 -25.29
CA ALA A 121 8.45 -14.80 -24.61
C ALA A 121 8.89 -15.05 -23.14
N ARG A 122 9.19 -14.03 -22.36
CA ARG A 122 9.71 -14.08 -20.98
C ARG A 122 8.96 -13.25 -19.92
N SER A 123 7.91 -12.51 -20.26
CA SER A 123 7.21 -11.75 -19.21
C SER A 123 6.09 -12.58 -18.58
N HIS A 124 6.37 -13.20 -17.44
CA HIS A 124 5.36 -13.84 -16.58
C HIS A 124 4.42 -12.84 -15.89
N TYR A 125 4.65 -11.54 -16.04
CA TYR A 125 3.94 -10.50 -15.31
C TYR A 125 2.88 -9.82 -16.17
N LYS A 126 1.61 -10.14 -15.95
CA LYS A 126 0.46 -9.40 -16.49
C LYS A 126 0.22 -8.15 -15.65
N GLY A 127 0.79 -7.01 -16.02
CA GLY A 127 0.40 -5.71 -15.45
C GLY A 127 -0.81 -5.14 -16.20
N THR A 128 -1.56 -4.22 -15.57
CA THR A 128 -2.69 -3.52 -16.23
C THR A 128 -2.25 -2.43 -17.20
N GLY A 129 -0.97 -2.03 -17.18
CA GLY A 129 -0.47 -0.89 -17.96
C GLY A 129 -0.98 0.47 -17.46
N LEU A 130 -1.53 0.55 -16.26
CA LEU A 130 -2.08 1.78 -15.68
C LEU A 130 -1.13 2.49 -14.71
N GLY A 131 -0.15 1.79 -14.13
CA GLY A 131 0.69 2.32 -13.06
C GLY A 131 1.41 3.62 -13.43
N MET A 132 2.05 3.67 -14.59
CA MET A 132 2.80 4.87 -15.04
C MET A 132 1.86 6.01 -15.45
N ALA A 133 0.69 5.72 -16.01
CA ALA A 133 -0.33 6.72 -16.30
C ALA A 133 -0.86 7.36 -15.01
N ILE A 134 -1.09 6.56 -13.96
CA ILE A 134 -1.50 7.04 -12.63
C ILE A 134 -0.39 7.92 -12.02
N VAL A 135 0.87 7.49 -12.08
CA VAL A 135 2.02 8.29 -11.60
C VAL A 135 2.04 9.66 -12.27
N LYS A 136 1.92 9.70 -13.60
CA LYS A 136 1.91 10.95 -14.35
C LYS A 136 0.74 11.86 -13.96
N GLU A 137 -0.45 11.32 -13.86
CA GLU A 137 -1.64 12.08 -13.44
C GLU A 137 -1.50 12.65 -12.02
N LEU A 138 -0.96 11.86 -11.09
CA LEU A 138 -0.76 12.32 -9.72
C LEU A 138 0.30 13.41 -9.64
N LEU A 139 1.43 13.25 -10.33
CA LEU A 139 2.48 14.27 -10.40
C LEU A 139 1.97 15.56 -11.02
N ASP A 140 1.22 15.50 -12.12
CA ASP A 140 0.63 16.69 -12.76
C ASP A 140 -0.36 17.41 -11.83
N ARG A 141 -1.04 16.70 -10.93
CA ARG A 141 -1.93 17.30 -9.92
C ARG A 141 -1.19 17.90 -8.73
N MET A 142 0.04 17.45 -8.50
CA MET A 142 0.92 17.90 -7.40
C MET A 142 1.96 18.92 -7.89
N ASP A 143 1.86 19.41 -9.12
CA ASP A 143 2.86 20.27 -9.78
C ASP A 143 4.26 19.63 -9.80
N GLY A 144 4.33 18.30 -9.77
CA GLY A 144 5.55 17.52 -9.81
C GLY A 144 5.99 17.20 -11.23
N THR A 145 7.23 16.77 -11.37
CA THR A 145 7.82 16.36 -12.65
C THR A 145 8.39 14.96 -12.56
N ILE A 146 8.45 14.26 -13.70
CA ILE A 146 9.11 12.98 -13.85
C ILE A 146 9.89 12.93 -15.15
N GLN A 147 11.10 12.43 -15.07
CA GLN A 147 11.94 12.10 -16.21
C GLN A 147 12.38 10.65 -16.11
N ILE A 148 12.40 9.95 -17.23
CA ILE A 148 12.81 8.54 -17.32
C ILE A 148 13.80 8.41 -18.46
N ASP A 149 14.98 7.89 -18.12
CA ASP A 149 16.04 7.57 -19.08
C ASP A 149 16.36 6.07 -18.95
N SER A 150 16.42 5.36 -20.08
CA SER A 150 16.76 3.95 -20.12
C SER A 150 17.88 3.71 -21.13
N VAL A 151 18.99 3.17 -20.65
CA VAL A 151 20.21 3.01 -21.45
C VAL A 151 20.64 1.55 -21.45
N GLU A 152 20.99 1.04 -22.62
CA GLU A 152 21.44 -0.34 -22.80
C GLU A 152 22.63 -0.68 -21.89
N ASN A 153 22.56 -1.80 -21.19
CA ASN A 153 23.54 -2.28 -20.19
C ASN A 153 23.73 -1.41 -18.94
N GLN A 154 22.97 -0.31 -18.80
CA GLN A 154 23.01 0.54 -17.61
C GLN A 154 21.72 0.46 -16.78
N GLY A 155 20.59 0.04 -17.40
CA GLY A 155 19.28 -0.05 -16.76
C GLY A 155 18.45 1.21 -16.92
N THR A 156 17.57 1.51 -15.97
CA THR A 156 16.67 2.65 -16.02
C THR A 156 16.97 3.64 -14.90
N PHE A 157 16.88 4.92 -15.22
CA PHE A 157 16.94 6.04 -14.30
C PHE A 157 15.57 6.73 -14.30
N ILE A 158 14.99 6.86 -13.13
CA ILE A 158 13.75 7.60 -12.92
C ILE A 158 14.05 8.75 -11.97
N HIS A 159 13.76 9.97 -12.39
CA HIS A 159 13.95 11.18 -11.61
C HIS A 159 12.61 11.85 -11.41
N VAL A 160 12.21 12.03 -10.17
CA VAL A 160 10.92 12.63 -9.76
C VAL A 160 11.18 13.80 -8.84
N VAL A 161 10.55 14.93 -9.12
CA VAL A 161 10.60 16.10 -8.24
C VAL A 161 9.18 16.51 -7.89
N ILE A 162 8.90 16.63 -6.59
CA ILE A 162 7.57 17.01 -6.08
C ILE A 162 7.74 18.21 -5.15
N PRO A 163 7.04 19.34 -5.44
CA PRO A 163 7.03 20.49 -4.56
C PRO A 163 6.06 20.30 -3.40
N PHE A 164 6.50 20.62 -2.19
CA PHE A 164 5.65 20.63 -0.99
C PHE A 164 5.71 21.97 -0.27
N GLU A 165 4.66 22.28 0.45
CA GLU A 165 4.67 23.31 1.48
C GLU A 165 5.31 22.67 2.74
N ILE A 166 6.21 23.41 3.40
CA ILE A 166 6.76 23.00 4.69
C ILE A 166 5.67 23.26 5.72
N ALA A 167 5.25 22.23 6.47
CA ALA A 167 4.32 22.40 7.56
C ALA A 167 4.99 23.23 8.67
N GLU A 168 4.31 24.25 9.19
CA GLU A 168 4.72 24.92 10.41
C GLU A 168 4.78 23.86 11.52
N GLU A 169 5.84 23.91 12.36
CA GLU A 169 6.21 22.86 13.32
C GLU A 169 5.02 22.05 13.82
N PRO A 170 5.12 20.73 13.88
CA PRO A 170 3.98 19.88 14.13
C PRO A 170 3.28 20.39 15.36
N ALA A 171 1.98 20.60 15.26
CA ALA A 171 1.17 20.42 16.42
C ALA A 171 1.55 19.04 16.99
N VAL A 172 2.54 19.06 17.90
CA VAL A 172 2.96 17.87 18.66
C VAL A 172 3.15 16.66 17.71
N VAL A 173 4.43 16.31 17.41
CA VAL A 173 4.74 14.90 17.52
C VAL A 173 4.05 14.52 18.85
N GLN A 174 2.82 14.00 18.77
CA GLN A 174 2.38 13.17 19.85
C GLN A 174 3.55 12.21 19.95
N GLU A 175 4.41 12.48 20.95
CA GLU A 175 5.19 11.41 21.54
C GLU A 175 4.21 10.27 21.43
N MET A 176 4.52 9.33 20.55
CA MET A 176 3.80 8.09 20.57
C MET A 176 3.85 7.74 22.04
N SER A 177 2.80 8.23 22.76
CA SER A 177 2.50 7.66 24.03
C SER A 177 2.51 6.21 23.66
N GLU A 178 3.54 5.52 24.10
CA GLU A 178 3.54 4.08 24.16
C GLU A 178 2.29 3.71 24.96
N LEU A 179 1.14 3.78 24.27
CA LEU A 179 0.05 2.92 24.64
C LEU A 179 0.74 1.57 24.66
N PRO A 180 0.70 0.85 25.78
CA PRO A 180 1.37 -0.44 25.87
C PRO A 180 0.99 -1.15 24.59
N LYS A 181 1.99 -1.49 23.75
CA LYS A 181 1.79 -2.19 22.48
C LYS A 181 1.10 -3.48 22.87
N GLU A 182 -0.23 -3.47 22.89
CA GLU A 182 -1.00 -4.66 23.17
C GLU A 182 -0.56 -5.66 22.12
N ASN A 183 0.07 -6.71 22.60
CA ASN A 183 0.70 -7.73 21.79
C ASN A 183 -0.41 -8.42 20.98
N LEU A 184 -0.46 -8.16 19.67
CA LEU A 184 -1.39 -8.81 18.75
C LEU A 184 -0.97 -10.25 18.42
N SER A 185 0.14 -10.70 18.99
CA SER A 185 0.64 -12.06 18.82
C SER A 185 -0.41 -13.09 19.25
N GLY A 186 -0.74 -13.97 18.32
CA GLY A 186 -1.76 -15.00 18.53
C GLY A 186 -3.15 -14.65 17.98
N CYS A 187 -3.42 -13.42 17.54
CA CYS A 187 -4.63 -13.09 16.80
C CYS A 187 -4.67 -13.84 15.47
N ARG A 188 -5.85 -14.25 15.04
CA ARG A 188 -6.09 -14.99 13.79
C ARG A 188 -7.03 -14.21 12.90
N ILE A 189 -6.53 -13.76 11.77
CA ILE A 189 -7.27 -12.93 10.82
C ILE A 189 -7.52 -13.71 9.53
N LEU A 190 -8.73 -13.64 9.01
CA LEU A 190 -9.09 -14.05 7.67
C LEU A 190 -8.98 -12.83 6.76
N LEU A 191 -8.10 -12.90 5.77
CA LEU A 191 -7.83 -11.84 4.79
C LEU A 191 -8.36 -12.26 3.43
N ALA A 192 -9.31 -11.50 2.87
CA ALA A 192 -9.83 -11.67 1.52
C ALA A 192 -9.42 -10.49 0.64
N GLU A 193 -8.65 -10.76 -0.41
CA GLU A 193 -8.13 -9.78 -1.37
C GLU A 193 -7.83 -10.52 -2.68
N ASP A 194 -8.37 -10.06 -3.80
CA ASP A 194 -8.21 -10.73 -5.10
C ASP A 194 -6.86 -10.45 -5.77
N ASN A 195 -6.29 -9.26 -5.51
CA ASN A 195 -4.99 -8.92 -6.03
C ASN A 195 -3.89 -9.61 -5.21
N GLU A 196 -3.15 -10.53 -5.83
CA GLU A 196 -2.09 -11.32 -5.19
C GLU A 196 -1.07 -10.44 -4.45
N LEU A 197 -0.64 -9.33 -5.09
CA LEU A 197 0.32 -8.41 -4.50
C LEU A 197 -0.23 -7.70 -3.25
N ASN A 198 -1.46 -7.17 -3.32
CA ASN A 198 -2.08 -6.51 -2.18
C ASN A 198 -2.30 -7.50 -1.03
N ARG A 199 -2.71 -8.73 -1.34
CA ARG A 199 -2.90 -9.81 -0.37
C ARG A 199 -1.60 -10.16 0.33
N GLU A 200 -0.51 -10.31 -0.41
CA GLU A 200 0.81 -10.59 0.14
C GLU A 200 1.32 -9.45 1.04
N ILE A 201 1.17 -8.20 0.61
CA ILE A 201 1.55 -7.03 1.42
C ILE A 201 0.76 -7.00 2.73
N ALA A 202 -0.56 -7.13 2.66
CA ALA A 202 -1.40 -7.12 3.85
C ALA A 202 -1.07 -8.30 4.78
N ALA A 203 -0.89 -9.50 4.23
CA ALA A 203 -0.52 -10.69 5.00
C ALA A 203 0.86 -10.54 5.67
N PHE A 204 1.83 -9.94 4.99
CA PHE A 204 3.15 -9.68 5.56
C PHE A 204 3.07 -8.72 6.74
N LEU A 205 2.42 -7.57 6.57
CA LEU A 205 2.27 -6.57 7.63
C LEU A 205 1.61 -7.14 8.89
N LEU A 206 0.62 -8.02 8.70
CA LEU A 206 -0.05 -8.71 9.80
C LEU A 206 0.86 -9.75 10.48
N LYS A 207 1.59 -10.53 9.68
CA LYS A 207 2.50 -11.58 10.19
C LYS A 207 3.70 -10.99 10.94
N ASP A 208 4.20 -9.83 10.52
CA ASP A 208 5.28 -9.10 11.20
C ASP A 208 4.89 -8.69 12.63
N GLU A 209 3.61 -8.37 12.86
CA GLU A 209 3.05 -8.10 14.19
C GLU A 209 2.66 -9.38 14.97
N GLY A 210 3.04 -10.56 14.47
CA GLY A 210 2.78 -11.85 15.12
C GLY A 210 1.36 -12.38 14.94
N ILE A 211 0.60 -11.86 13.99
CA ILE A 211 -0.78 -12.27 13.67
C ILE A 211 -0.76 -13.47 12.71
N SER A 212 -1.59 -14.47 12.98
CA SER A 212 -1.80 -15.59 12.07
C SER A 212 -2.82 -15.22 10.99
N VAL A 213 -2.47 -15.34 9.71
CA VAL A 213 -3.31 -14.95 8.58
C VAL A 213 -3.75 -16.17 7.80
N THR A 214 -5.06 -16.30 7.56
CA THR A 214 -5.65 -17.20 6.56
C THR A 214 -6.02 -16.35 5.35
N GLU A 215 -5.50 -16.70 4.18
CA GLU A 215 -5.67 -15.93 2.95
C GLU A 215 -6.78 -16.53 2.08
N ALA A 216 -7.59 -15.66 1.44
CA ALA A 216 -8.63 -16.00 0.47
C ALA A 216 -8.51 -15.04 -0.74
N GLU A 217 -8.73 -15.57 -1.95
CA GLU A 217 -8.55 -14.83 -3.20
C GLU A 217 -9.84 -14.17 -3.70
N ASP A 218 -10.97 -14.51 -3.09
CA ASP A 218 -12.28 -13.96 -3.37
C ASP A 218 -13.23 -14.12 -2.17
N GLY A 219 -14.41 -13.49 -2.28
CA GLY A 219 -15.41 -13.55 -1.21
C GLY A 219 -15.97 -14.93 -0.95
N GLN A 220 -16.05 -15.80 -1.98
CA GLN A 220 -16.55 -17.16 -1.82
C GLN A 220 -15.57 -18.00 -1.01
N GLN A 221 -14.28 -17.94 -1.33
CA GLN A 221 -13.23 -18.62 -0.54
C GLN A 221 -13.21 -18.11 0.91
N ALA A 222 -13.39 -16.80 1.11
CA ALA A 222 -13.46 -16.23 2.45
C ALA A 222 -14.62 -16.82 3.27
N VAL A 223 -15.81 -16.92 2.69
CA VAL A 223 -16.97 -17.57 3.33
C VAL A 223 -16.70 -19.04 3.62
N GLU A 224 -16.13 -19.78 2.67
CA GLU A 224 -15.79 -21.21 2.85
C GLU A 224 -14.75 -21.40 3.98
N CYS A 225 -13.70 -20.57 4.02
CA CYS A 225 -12.70 -20.58 5.09
C CYS A 225 -13.35 -20.30 6.45
N PHE A 226 -14.23 -19.29 6.53
CA PHE A 226 -14.94 -18.97 7.77
C PHE A 226 -15.82 -20.10 8.25
N LEU A 227 -16.59 -20.71 7.37
CA LEU A 227 -17.50 -21.80 7.71
C LEU A 227 -16.81 -23.09 8.13
N LYS A 228 -15.64 -23.37 7.54
CA LYS A 228 -14.87 -24.61 7.77
C LYS A 228 -14.22 -24.65 9.16
N MET A 229 -13.87 -23.48 9.72
CA MET A 229 -13.20 -23.41 11.01
C MET A 229 -14.19 -23.48 12.18
N PRO A 230 -13.76 -23.90 13.39
CA PRO A 230 -14.60 -23.86 14.59
C PRO A 230 -15.08 -22.46 14.92
N GLU A 231 -16.18 -22.35 15.71
CA GLU A 231 -16.64 -21.07 16.26
C GLU A 231 -15.51 -20.40 17.08
N GLY A 232 -15.32 -19.10 16.92
CA GLY A 232 -14.28 -18.31 17.60
C GLY A 232 -12.85 -18.58 17.11
N TYR A 233 -12.67 -19.26 15.96
CA TYR A 233 -11.34 -19.47 15.40
C TYR A 233 -10.71 -18.17 14.90
N TYR A 234 -11.45 -17.34 14.18
CA TYR A 234 -10.97 -16.03 13.72
C TYR A 234 -11.34 -14.94 14.72
N ASP A 235 -10.44 -13.95 14.85
CA ASP A 235 -10.63 -12.77 15.69
C ASP A 235 -11.16 -11.59 14.91
N ALA A 236 -10.85 -11.51 13.62
CA ALA A 236 -11.42 -10.54 12.68
C ALA A 236 -11.33 -11.04 11.22
N VAL A 237 -12.08 -10.39 10.34
CA VAL A 237 -12.05 -10.57 8.89
C VAL A 237 -11.67 -9.25 8.24
N LEU A 238 -10.63 -9.24 7.42
CA LEU A 238 -10.28 -8.15 6.50
C LEU A 238 -10.83 -8.52 5.13
N MET A 239 -11.71 -7.69 4.56
CA MET A 239 -12.49 -8.02 3.38
C MET A 239 -12.39 -6.93 2.32
N ASP A 240 -11.71 -7.20 1.21
CA ASP A 240 -11.83 -6.32 0.04
C ASP A 240 -13.27 -6.29 -0.47
N ILE A 241 -13.72 -5.11 -0.84
CA ILE A 241 -15.05 -4.91 -1.41
C ILE A 241 -15.12 -5.40 -2.85
N MET A 242 -14.10 -5.11 -3.65
CA MET A 242 -14.10 -5.33 -5.09
C MET A 242 -13.34 -6.60 -5.46
N MET A 243 -14.00 -7.74 -5.37
CA MET A 243 -13.45 -9.04 -5.73
C MET A 243 -14.28 -9.74 -6.81
N PRO A 244 -13.65 -10.59 -7.66
CA PRO A 244 -14.37 -11.45 -8.60
C PRO A 244 -15.15 -12.55 -7.86
N VAL A 245 -16.02 -13.27 -8.57
CA VAL A 245 -16.83 -14.39 -8.11
C VAL A 245 -17.87 -13.96 -7.07
N MET A 246 -17.44 -13.44 -5.93
CA MET A 246 -18.27 -12.91 -4.85
C MET A 246 -17.63 -11.65 -4.28
N ASP A 247 -18.34 -10.52 -4.34
CA ASP A 247 -17.88 -9.26 -3.77
C ASP A 247 -17.88 -9.28 -2.23
N GLY A 248 -17.17 -8.33 -1.62
CA GLY A 248 -17.03 -8.28 -0.16
C GLY A 248 -18.35 -8.03 0.57
N TYR A 249 -19.30 -7.29 -0.04
CA TYR A 249 -20.60 -7.08 0.56
C TYR A 249 -21.45 -8.37 0.59
N GLN A 250 -21.37 -9.17 -0.47
CA GLN A 250 -22.05 -10.47 -0.54
C GLN A 250 -21.42 -11.44 0.45
N ALA A 251 -20.09 -11.47 0.53
CA ALA A 251 -19.35 -12.31 1.46
C ALA A 251 -19.67 -11.97 2.92
N ALA A 252 -19.69 -10.68 3.28
CA ALA A 252 -20.05 -10.25 4.63
C ALA A 252 -21.49 -10.68 5.00
N ARG A 253 -22.47 -10.46 4.11
CA ARG A 253 -23.85 -10.94 4.33
C ARG A 253 -23.92 -12.45 4.47
N ALA A 254 -23.16 -13.21 3.66
CA ALA A 254 -23.14 -14.66 3.77
C ALA A 254 -22.53 -15.14 5.07
N ILE A 255 -21.46 -14.51 5.56
CA ILE A 255 -20.89 -14.78 6.90
C ILE A 255 -21.93 -14.48 7.98
N ARG A 256 -22.51 -13.28 7.98
CA ARG A 256 -23.54 -12.87 8.98
C ARG A 256 -24.75 -13.79 8.97
N GLY A 257 -25.21 -14.23 7.80
CA GLY A 257 -26.34 -15.14 7.64
C GLY A 257 -26.03 -16.63 7.80
N SER A 258 -24.81 -17.00 8.13
CA SER A 258 -24.35 -18.41 8.15
C SER A 258 -24.96 -19.25 9.30
N GLY A 259 -25.50 -18.62 10.32
CA GLY A 259 -26.04 -19.31 11.51
C GLY A 259 -24.99 -19.76 12.52
N LYS A 260 -23.69 -19.48 12.30
CA LYS A 260 -22.66 -19.69 13.32
C LYS A 260 -22.81 -18.65 14.42
N LYS A 261 -22.56 -19.03 15.67
CA LYS A 261 -22.75 -18.14 16.84
C LYS A 261 -21.80 -16.95 16.83
N ASP A 262 -20.59 -17.12 16.32
CA ASP A 262 -19.58 -16.06 16.20
C ASP A 262 -19.80 -15.16 14.98
N ALA A 263 -20.60 -15.58 14.02
CA ALA A 263 -20.84 -14.85 12.78
C ALA A 263 -21.50 -13.47 13.00
N GLU A 264 -22.30 -13.30 14.04
CA GLU A 264 -22.94 -12.02 14.38
C GLU A 264 -21.95 -11.03 15.01
N MET A 265 -20.92 -11.54 15.70
CA MET A 265 -20.04 -10.74 16.55
C MET A 265 -18.63 -10.57 16.00
N ILE A 266 -18.21 -11.41 15.03
CA ILE A 266 -16.87 -11.30 14.46
C ILE A 266 -16.70 -9.95 13.74
N PRO A 267 -15.68 -9.16 14.06
CA PRO A 267 -15.41 -7.92 13.33
C PRO A 267 -15.13 -8.21 11.86
N ILE A 268 -15.86 -7.55 10.96
CA ILE A 268 -15.60 -7.56 9.51
C ILE A 268 -15.19 -6.15 9.11
N ILE A 269 -13.95 -6.00 8.70
CA ILE A 269 -13.33 -4.73 8.34
C ILE A 269 -13.22 -4.68 6.82
N ALA A 270 -13.93 -3.75 6.19
CA ALA A 270 -13.88 -3.55 4.75
C ALA A 270 -12.56 -2.90 4.31
N ILE A 271 -12.01 -3.36 3.21
CA ILE A 271 -10.89 -2.69 2.51
C ILE A 271 -11.48 -2.13 1.20
N THR A 272 -11.37 -0.82 0.96
CA THR A 272 -12.03 -0.16 -0.18
C THR A 272 -11.10 0.79 -0.91
N ALA A 273 -11.22 0.87 -2.22
CA ALA A 273 -10.51 1.87 -3.03
C ALA A 273 -11.05 3.30 -2.83
N ASN A 274 -12.19 3.48 -2.17
CA ASN A 274 -12.90 4.74 -2.12
C ASN A 274 -13.53 4.99 -0.74
N ALA A 275 -13.12 6.06 -0.07
CA ALA A 275 -13.59 6.42 1.28
C ALA A 275 -14.83 7.34 1.29
N PHE A 276 -15.63 7.38 0.20
CA PHE A 276 -16.81 8.26 0.14
C PHE A 276 -17.96 7.81 1.06
N VAL A 277 -18.75 8.78 1.50
CA VAL A 277 -19.87 8.61 2.44
C VAL A 277 -20.89 7.55 1.99
N GLU A 278 -21.09 7.37 0.68
CA GLU A 278 -22.00 6.36 0.13
C GLU A 278 -21.49 4.92 0.35
N ASP A 279 -20.18 4.70 0.30
CA ASP A 279 -19.59 3.38 0.53
C ASP A 279 -19.65 3.00 2.02
N LYS A 280 -19.51 3.98 2.94
CA LYS A 280 -19.69 3.75 4.39
C LYS A 280 -21.07 3.21 4.73
N ARG A 281 -22.14 3.75 4.10
CA ARG A 281 -23.51 3.28 4.33
C ARG A 281 -23.70 1.85 3.85
N LYS A 282 -23.22 1.52 2.65
CA LYS A 282 -23.30 0.16 2.09
C LYS A 282 -22.53 -0.86 2.92
N THR A 283 -21.37 -0.47 3.43
CA THR A 283 -20.55 -1.28 4.34
C THR A 283 -21.32 -1.66 5.59
N MET A 284 -21.94 -0.67 6.25
CA MET A 284 -22.77 -0.92 7.43
C MET A 284 -24.04 -1.76 7.11
N GLU A 285 -24.71 -1.48 5.98
CA GLU A 285 -25.87 -2.25 5.52
C GLU A 285 -25.52 -3.71 5.18
N ALA A 286 -24.27 -3.98 4.83
CA ALA A 286 -23.76 -5.34 4.63
C ALA A 286 -23.35 -6.05 5.92
N GLY A 287 -23.41 -5.37 7.08
CA GLY A 287 -23.03 -5.92 8.38
C GLY A 287 -21.54 -5.90 8.66
N MET A 288 -20.79 -4.98 8.04
CA MET A 288 -19.38 -4.74 8.33
C MET A 288 -19.22 -3.67 9.43
N ASP A 289 -18.16 -3.75 10.23
CA ASP A 289 -17.98 -2.96 11.46
C ASP A 289 -17.03 -1.77 11.30
N ALA A 290 -16.13 -1.84 10.32
CA ALA A 290 -15.18 -0.78 10.00
C ALA A 290 -14.80 -0.81 8.51
N HIS A 291 -14.07 0.21 8.09
CA HIS A 291 -13.51 0.28 6.74
C HIS A 291 -12.11 0.90 6.78
N LEU A 292 -11.27 0.43 5.88
CA LEU A 292 -9.93 0.92 5.61
C LEU A 292 -9.84 1.32 4.13
N SER A 293 -9.11 2.39 3.83
CA SER A 293 -8.90 2.83 2.45
C SER A 293 -7.66 2.17 1.84
N LYS A 294 -7.72 1.83 0.55
CA LYS A 294 -6.54 1.46 -0.23
C LYS A 294 -5.82 2.71 -0.75
N PRO A 295 -4.48 2.74 -0.77
CA PRO A 295 -3.56 1.72 -0.26
C PRO A 295 -3.61 1.65 1.27
N LEU A 296 -3.44 0.44 1.83
CA LEU A 296 -3.47 0.23 3.27
C LEU A 296 -2.39 1.06 3.97
N ASN A 297 -2.79 1.86 4.94
CA ASN A 297 -1.88 2.49 5.88
C ASN A 297 -1.61 1.51 7.03
N VAL A 298 -0.34 1.23 7.31
CA VAL A 298 0.07 0.24 8.32
C VAL A 298 -0.47 0.62 9.70
N GLN A 299 -0.32 1.88 10.10
CA GLN A 299 -0.76 2.35 11.42
C GLN A 299 -2.29 2.25 11.55
N GLU A 300 -3.04 2.72 10.54
CA GLU A 300 -4.51 2.66 10.52
C GLU A 300 -5.01 1.21 10.56
N LEU A 301 -4.35 0.30 9.83
CA LEU A 301 -4.63 -1.13 9.85
C LEU A 301 -4.43 -1.71 11.25
N MET A 302 -3.26 -1.46 11.87
CA MET A 302 -2.93 -1.98 13.18
C MET A 302 -3.83 -1.40 14.29
N ASP A 303 -4.11 -0.11 14.25
CA ASP A 303 -5.00 0.55 15.22
C ASP A 303 -6.44 0.02 15.11
N THR A 304 -6.90 -0.21 13.87
CA THR A 304 -8.21 -0.81 13.65
C THR A 304 -8.26 -2.24 14.18
N ILE A 305 -7.24 -3.06 13.94
CA ILE A 305 -7.17 -4.43 14.47
C ILE A 305 -7.10 -4.41 15.99
N ARG A 306 -6.26 -3.57 16.59
CA ARG A 306 -6.17 -3.42 18.06
C ARG A 306 -7.54 -3.10 18.66
N LYS A 307 -8.26 -2.14 18.09
CA LYS A 307 -9.60 -1.74 18.56
C LYS A 307 -10.59 -2.91 18.63
N PHE A 308 -10.51 -3.86 17.70
CA PHE A 308 -11.44 -4.97 17.62
C PHE A 308 -10.94 -6.27 18.26
N CYS A 309 -9.62 -6.47 18.36
CA CYS A 309 -9.02 -7.71 18.85
C CYS A 309 -8.55 -7.62 20.31
N ALA A 310 -8.28 -6.42 20.86
CA ALA A 310 -7.76 -6.22 22.21
C ALA A 310 -8.69 -6.67 23.34
N GLY A 311 -9.98 -6.85 23.08
CA GLY A 311 -10.96 -7.24 24.10
C GLY A 311 -11.00 -8.73 24.48
N LYS A 312 -10.24 -9.60 23.79
CA LYS A 312 -10.35 -11.07 23.98
C LYS A 312 -9.27 -11.70 24.88
N GLN A 313 -8.26 -10.97 25.32
CA GLN A 313 -7.16 -11.53 26.10
C GLN A 313 -7.42 -11.69 27.62
N ILE A 314 -8.64 -11.46 28.13
CA ILE A 314 -8.94 -11.52 29.58
C ILE A 314 -9.57 -12.86 30.03
N CYS A 315 -9.68 -13.87 29.17
CA CYS A 315 -10.20 -15.18 29.55
C CYS A 315 -9.23 -16.31 29.16
N GLN A 316 -8.16 -16.49 29.92
CA GLN A 316 -7.48 -17.76 30.17
C GLN A 316 -7.31 -18.00 31.64
#